data_2bc326bfb84e5f0abebe5f6a8448a1ae
#
_entry.id   2bc326bfb84e5f0abebe5f6a8448a1ae
#
_cell.length_a   1.000
_cell.length_b   1.000
_cell.length_c   1.000
_cell.angle_alpha   90.00
_cell.angle_beta   90.00
_cell.angle_gamma   90.00
#
_symmetry.space_group_name_H-M   'P 1'
#
loop_
_entity.id
_entity.type
_entity.pdbx_description
1 polymer ?
#
loop_
_entity_poly.entity_id
_entity_poly.type
_entity_poly.pdbx_seq_one_letter_code
_entity_poly.pdbx_strand_id
1 'polypeptide(L)'
;MTTVFALALNLAILLTAASAVADERRIANCLACHGEEGQSQTPDVPSLGAQPTQYTLIQLFMFRERLRVATPMNEETKGLSDDDLQNISTAISKLPPPGPPPEAGDPQRLAHGRALAEQNHCNVCHRSDFAGQENVPRLTHQREDYLLKTLGEYKTGARHGYDATMAEVLQPIDENDLGILAYFLARAR
;
A
#
# COMPACT_ATOMS: atom_id res chain seq x y z
N MET A 1 -5.66 49.22 -16.37
CA MET A 1 -5.29 47.81 -16.66
C MET A 1 -4.75 47.04 -15.48
N THR A 2 -4.26 47.66 -14.41
CA THR A 2 -3.65 47.03 -13.21
C THR A 2 -4.62 46.32 -12.25
N THR A 3 -5.85 46.81 -12.14
CA THR A 3 -6.87 46.22 -11.20
C THR A 3 -7.44 44.88 -11.63
N VAL A 4 -7.55 44.62 -12.92
CA VAL A 4 -8.12 43.36 -13.44
C VAL A 4 -7.09 42.20 -13.25
N PHE A 5 -5.79 42.46 -13.37
CA PHE A 5 -4.73 41.49 -13.13
C PHE A 5 -4.66 41.06 -11.65
N ALA A 6 -4.85 41.97 -10.72
CA ALA A 6 -4.83 41.68 -9.28
C ALA A 6 -6.02 40.81 -8.84
N LEU A 7 -7.22 41.03 -9.41
CA LEU A 7 -8.39 40.19 -9.12
C LEU A 7 -8.25 38.76 -9.66
N ALA A 8 -7.71 38.59 -10.87
CA ALA A 8 -7.50 37.29 -11.48
C ALA A 8 -6.45 36.44 -10.69
N LEU A 9 -5.39 37.08 -10.20
CA LEU A 9 -4.35 36.42 -9.42
C LEU A 9 -4.87 35.96 -8.05
N ASN A 10 -5.70 36.78 -7.37
CA ASN A 10 -6.30 36.41 -6.08
C ASN A 10 -7.33 35.27 -6.21
N LEU A 11 -8.10 35.24 -7.31
CA LEU A 11 -9.06 34.16 -7.56
C LEU A 11 -8.35 32.82 -7.84
N ALA A 12 -7.22 32.82 -8.56
CA ALA A 12 -6.42 31.64 -8.82
C ALA A 12 -5.83 31.05 -7.53
N ILE A 13 -5.35 31.89 -6.61
CA ILE A 13 -4.79 31.46 -5.31
C ILE A 13 -5.89 30.83 -4.42
N LEU A 14 -7.10 31.39 -4.43
CA LEU A 14 -8.21 30.85 -3.65
C LEU A 14 -8.69 29.48 -4.17
N LEU A 15 -8.68 29.25 -5.48
CA LEU A 15 -9.06 27.98 -6.09
C LEU A 15 -8.02 26.88 -5.79
N THR A 16 -6.74 27.17 -5.79
CA THR A 16 -5.69 26.21 -5.45
C THR A 16 -5.70 25.82 -3.97
N ALA A 17 -5.98 26.75 -3.08
CA ALA A 17 -6.10 26.49 -1.65
C ALA A 17 -7.30 25.60 -1.32
N ALA A 18 -8.42 25.75 -2.00
CA ALA A 18 -9.63 24.93 -1.80
C ALA A 18 -9.39 23.46 -2.21
N SER A 19 -8.65 23.20 -3.28
CA SER A 19 -8.32 21.86 -3.73
C SER A 19 -7.39 21.15 -2.74
N ALA A 20 -6.35 21.82 -2.25
CA ALA A 20 -5.42 21.25 -1.27
C ALA A 20 -6.12 20.84 0.02
N VAL A 21 -7.04 21.65 0.54
CA VAL A 21 -7.83 21.32 1.75
C VAL A 21 -8.77 20.13 1.53
N ALA A 22 -9.30 19.96 0.33
CA ALA A 22 -10.15 18.81 0.00
C ALA A 22 -9.33 17.51 -0.04
N ASP A 23 -8.14 17.53 -0.59
CA ASP A 23 -7.24 16.36 -0.66
C ASP A 23 -6.72 15.95 0.73
N GLU A 24 -6.37 16.92 1.60
CA GLU A 24 -5.99 16.66 2.99
C GLU A 24 -7.11 15.97 3.79
N ARG A 25 -8.35 16.40 3.63
CA ARG A 25 -9.49 15.77 4.30
C ARG A 25 -9.74 14.35 3.82
N ARG A 26 -9.57 14.09 2.54
CA ARG A 26 -9.77 12.75 1.96
C ARG A 26 -8.77 11.76 2.47
N ILE A 27 -7.48 12.12 2.51
CA ILE A 27 -6.46 11.23 3.05
C ILE A 27 -6.64 11.01 4.55
N ALA A 28 -7.10 12.02 5.31
CA ALA A 28 -7.40 11.87 6.73
C ALA A 28 -8.45 10.77 7.01
N ASN A 29 -9.48 10.64 6.15
CA ASN A 29 -10.45 9.56 6.27
C ASN A 29 -9.80 8.19 6.09
N CYS A 30 -8.88 8.03 5.14
CA CYS A 30 -8.14 6.79 4.96
C CYS A 30 -7.29 6.46 6.18
N LEU A 31 -6.59 7.47 6.71
CA LEU A 31 -5.68 7.33 7.85
C LEU A 31 -6.40 7.00 9.16
N ALA A 32 -7.71 7.27 9.28
CA ALA A 32 -8.51 6.87 10.44
C ALA A 32 -8.46 5.34 10.70
N CYS A 33 -8.38 4.53 9.64
CA CYS A 33 -8.25 3.08 9.74
C CYS A 33 -6.82 2.60 9.49
N HIS A 34 -6.12 3.23 8.53
CA HIS A 34 -4.76 2.84 8.13
C HIS A 34 -3.65 3.43 9.02
N GLY A 35 -4.03 4.14 10.08
CA GLY A 35 -3.13 4.70 11.08
C GLY A 35 -2.56 6.06 10.71
N GLU A 36 -2.18 6.81 11.73
CA GLU A 36 -1.50 8.09 11.60
C GLU A 36 -0.24 7.90 10.75
N GLU A 37 0.04 8.81 9.85
CA GLU A 37 1.13 8.72 8.88
C GLU A 37 1.11 7.44 8.00
N GLY A 38 -0.03 6.74 7.93
CA GLY A 38 -0.16 5.50 7.16
C GLY A 38 0.51 4.29 7.84
N GLN A 39 0.71 4.31 9.15
CA GLN A 39 1.24 3.18 9.94
C GLN A 39 0.11 2.52 10.73
N SER A 40 -0.51 1.49 10.15
CA SER A 40 -1.66 0.82 10.75
C SER A 40 -1.31 0.08 12.04
N GLN A 41 -2.14 0.26 13.08
CA GLN A 41 -2.14 -0.53 14.29
C GLN A 41 -3.35 -1.49 14.37
N THR A 42 -4.24 -1.44 13.39
CA THR A 42 -5.44 -2.25 13.33
C THR A 42 -5.12 -3.61 12.70
N PRO A 43 -5.50 -4.74 13.31
CA PRO A 43 -5.31 -6.07 12.73
C PRO A 43 -5.90 -6.17 11.31
N ASP A 44 -5.17 -6.85 10.42
CA ASP A 44 -5.54 -7.07 9.01
C ASP A 44 -5.71 -5.81 8.14
N VAL A 45 -5.51 -4.62 8.69
CA VAL A 45 -5.51 -3.37 7.94
C VAL A 45 -4.08 -3.00 7.57
N PRO A 46 -3.73 -2.83 6.28
CA PRO A 46 -2.35 -2.57 5.87
C PRO A 46 -1.87 -1.17 6.22
N SER A 47 -0.58 -1.06 6.48
CA SER A 47 0.11 0.23 6.44
C SER A 47 0.20 0.73 5.00
N LEU A 48 -0.01 2.04 4.80
CA LEU A 48 -0.02 2.69 3.49
C LEU A 48 1.24 3.52 3.23
N GLY A 49 1.99 3.89 4.28
CA GLY A 49 3.13 4.81 4.18
C GLY A 49 4.14 4.37 3.11
N ALA A 50 4.56 5.32 2.28
CA ALA A 50 5.51 5.13 1.18
C ALA A 50 5.16 3.99 0.21
N GLN A 51 3.88 3.63 0.06
CA GLN A 51 3.47 2.73 -1.02
C GLN A 51 3.63 3.43 -2.37
N PRO A 52 4.12 2.73 -3.40
CA PRO A 52 4.25 3.31 -4.74
C PRO A 52 2.91 3.85 -5.27
N THR A 53 2.96 5.04 -5.87
CA THR A 53 1.76 5.73 -6.38
C THR A 53 0.95 4.84 -7.33
N GLN A 54 1.62 4.21 -8.29
CA GLN A 54 0.95 3.38 -9.30
C GLN A 54 0.32 2.13 -8.68
N TYR A 55 0.99 1.48 -7.71
CA TYR A 55 0.39 0.36 -6.98
C TYR A 55 -0.88 0.80 -6.24
N THR A 56 -0.82 1.90 -5.50
CA THR A 56 -1.97 2.41 -4.74
C THR A 56 -3.12 2.80 -5.66
N LEU A 57 -2.83 3.48 -6.76
CA LEU A 57 -3.82 3.85 -7.77
C LEU A 57 -4.58 2.62 -8.31
N ILE A 58 -3.84 1.58 -8.69
CA ILE A 58 -4.43 0.32 -9.17
C ILE A 58 -5.30 -0.32 -8.08
N GLN A 59 -4.84 -0.37 -6.83
CA GLN A 59 -5.62 -0.97 -5.75
C GLN A 59 -6.92 -0.20 -5.48
N LEU A 60 -6.86 1.13 -5.43
CA LEU A 60 -8.05 1.98 -5.25
C LEU A 60 -9.04 1.80 -6.40
N PHE A 61 -8.55 1.77 -7.64
CA PHE A 61 -9.36 1.48 -8.82
C PHE A 61 -10.02 0.11 -8.71
N MET A 62 -9.27 -0.94 -8.39
CA MET A 62 -9.81 -2.29 -8.25
C MET A 62 -10.88 -2.39 -7.15
N PHE A 63 -10.74 -1.66 -6.04
CA PHE A 63 -11.78 -1.61 -5.00
C PHE A 63 -13.02 -0.87 -5.49
N ARG A 64 -12.86 0.29 -6.14
CA ARG A 64 -13.97 1.08 -6.67
C ARG A 64 -14.81 0.28 -7.69
N GLU A 65 -14.13 -0.40 -8.60
CA GLU A 65 -14.77 -1.21 -9.65
C GLU A 65 -15.15 -2.63 -9.17
N ARG A 66 -14.95 -2.94 -7.88
CA ARG A 66 -15.21 -4.28 -7.29
C ARG A 66 -14.47 -5.43 -7.97
N LEU A 67 -13.36 -5.15 -8.65
CA LEU A 67 -12.43 -6.15 -9.18
C LEU A 67 -11.62 -6.82 -8.06
N ARG A 68 -11.45 -6.12 -6.93
CA ARG A 68 -10.97 -6.65 -5.67
C ARG A 68 -12.06 -6.43 -4.62
N VAL A 69 -12.55 -7.53 -4.04
CA VAL A 69 -13.60 -7.47 -3.01
C VAL A 69 -12.96 -7.46 -1.64
N ALA A 70 -13.15 -6.39 -0.91
CA ALA A 70 -12.72 -6.25 0.49
C ALA A 70 -13.55 -5.17 1.19
N THR A 71 -14.38 -5.58 2.15
CA THR A 71 -15.08 -4.65 3.02
C THR A 71 -14.14 -4.16 4.14
N PRO A 72 -14.11 -2.85 4.49
CA PRO A 72 -14.98 -1.79 3.98
C PRO A 72 -14.46 -1.09 2.71
N MET A 73 -13.29 -1.44 2.16
CA MET A 73 -12.61 -0.68 1.11
C MET A 73 -13.47 -0.42 -0.14
N ASN A 74 -14.33 -1.37 -0.53
CA ASN A 74 -15.22 -1.17 -1.66
C ASN A 74 -16.25 -0.05 -1.43
N GLU A 75 -16.68 0.17 -0.19
CA GLU A 75 -17.58 1.28 0.13
C GLU A 75 -16.82 2.61 0.28
N GLU A 76 -15.61 2.58 0.88
CA GLU A 76 -14.77 3.76 1.05
C GLU A 76 -14.30 4.36 -0.29
N THR A 77 -14.10 3.51 -1.31
CA THR A 77 -13.68 3.98 -2.64
C THR A 77 -14.85 4.29 -3.57
N LYS A 78 -16.07 3.92 -3.19
CA LYS A 78 -17.28 4.16 -3.98
C LYS A 78 -17.49 5.65 -4.22
N GLY A 79 -17.62 6.05 -5.47
CA GLY A 79 -17.85 7.44 -5.86
C GLY A 79 -16.62 8.33 -5.89
N LEU A 80 -15.42 7.80 -5.64
CA LEU A 80 -14.19 8.54 -5.93
C LEU A 80 -14.01 8.70 -7.44
N SER A 81 -13.65 9.90 -7.88
CA SER A 81 -13.29 10.17 -9.28
C SER A 81 -11.88 9.66 -9.58
N ASP A 82 -11.49 9.63 -10.86
CA ASP A 82 -10.11 9.26 -11.25
C ASP A 82 -9.09 10.25 -10.70
N ASP A 83 -9.43 11.54 -10.65
CA ASP A 83 -8.59 12.57 -10.03
C ASP A 83 -8.43 12.32 -8.52
N ASP A 84 -9.49 11.90 -7.82
CA ASP A 84 -9.41 11.53 -6.41
C ASP A 84 -8.46 10.34 -6.18
N LEU A 85 -8.58 9.29 -7.00
CA LEU A 85 -7.68 8.13 -6.93
C LEU A 85 -6.22 8.53 -7.14
N GLN A 86 -5.96 9.41 -8.11
CA GLN A 86 -4.61 9.91 -8.41
C GLN A 86 -4.05 10.75 -7.26
N ASN A 87 -4.85 11.68 -6.72
CA ASN A 87 -4.45 12.55 -5.62
C ASN A 87 -4.19 11.77 -4.33
N ILE A 88 -5.08 10.85 -3.96
CA ILE A 88 -4.91 9.98 -2.79
C ILE A 88 -3.65 9.12 -2.95
N SER A 89 -3.43 8.50 -4.11
CA SER A 89 -2.26 7.66 -4.36
C SER A 89 -0.95 8.45 -4.28
N THR A 90 -0.94 9.66 -4.80
CA THR A 90 0.19 10.59 -4.71
C THR A 90 0.45 11.03 -3.27
N ALA A 91 -0.60 11.30 -2.49
CA ALA A 91 -0.46 11.68 -1.09
C ALA A 91 0.09 10.52 -0.24
N ILE A 92 -0.43 9.30 -0.43
CA ILE A 92 0.05 8.08 0.24
C ILE A 92 1.53 7.83 -0.01
N SER A 93 2.01 8.01 -1.24
CA SER A 93 3.41 7.77 -1.57
C SER A 93 4.38 8.74 -0.89
N LYS A 94 3.89 9.89 -0.43
CA LYS A 94 4.66 10.92 0.30
C LYS A 94 4.66 10.73 1.81
N LEU A 95 3.80 9.87 2.34
CA LEU A 95 3.82 9.53 3.77
C LEU A 95 5.13 8.82 4.12
N PRO A 96 5.61 8.95 5.37
CA PRO A 96 6.82 8.25 5.80
C PRO A 96 6.65 6.73 5.66
N PRO A 97 7.72 5.99 5.34
CA PRO A 97 7.68 4.54 5.34
C PRO A 97 7.41 4.01 6.75
N PRO A 98 6.62 2.92 6.90
CA PRO A 98 6.41 2.29 8.19
C PRO A 98 7.74 1.87 8.84
N GLY A 99 7.82 2.01 10.15
CA GLY A 99 8.93 1.48 10.94
C GLY A 99 8.83 -0.04 11.15
N PRO A 100 9.94 -0.71 11.55
CA PRO A 100 9.90 -2.11 11.92
C PRO A 100 9.06 -2.31 13.20
N PRO A 101 8.54 -3.54 13.43
CA PRO A 101 7.94 -3.88 14.71
C PRO A 101 8.91 -3.62 15.88
N PRO A 102 8.40 -3.26 17.08
CA PRO A 102 9.25 -2.94 18.23
C PRO A 102 10.05 -4.15 18.74
N GLU A 103 9.56 -5.37 18.53
CA GLU A 103 10.23 -6.58 18.97
C GLU A 103 11.35 -6.96 17.99
N ALA A 104 12.53 -7.24 18.55
CA ALA A 104 13.61 -7.82 17.77
C ALA A 104 13.17 -9.19 17.23
N GLY A 105 13.36 -9.41 15.94
CA GLY A 105 13.01 -10.68 15.32
C GLY A 105 13.93 -11.82 15.74
N ASP A 106 13.39 -13.03 15.77
CA ASP A 106 14.16 -14.25 15.95
C ASP A 106 15.18 -14.43 14.79
N PRO A 107 16.49 -14.52 15.06
CA PRO A 107 17.50 -14.56 14.02
C PRO A 107 17.37 -15.76 13.06
N GLN A 108 16.92 -16.93 13.56
CA GLN A 108 16.78 -18.13 12.73
C GLN A 108 15.59 -18.01 11.79
N ARG A 109 14.46 -17.51 12.29
CA ARG A 109 13.29 -17.21 11.44
C ARG A 109 13.58 -16.13 10.40
N LEU A 110 14.33 -15.11 10.76
CA LEU A 110 14.74 -14.05 9.81
C LEU A 110 15.67 -14.60 8.72
N ALA A 111 16.65 -15.43 9.08
CA ALA A 111 17.53 -16.07 8.12
C ALA A 111 16.78 -17.01 7.18
N HIS A 112 15.86 -17.83 7.71
CA HIS A 112 15.01 -18.71 6.92
C HIS A 112 14.11 -17.92 5.96
N GLY A 113 13.41 -16.87 6.43
CA GLY A 113 12.56 -16.04 5.59
C GLY A 113 13.33 -15.30 4.49
N ARG A 114 14.56 -14.85 4.78
CA ARG A 114 15.46 -14.28 3.77
C ARG A 114 15.79 -15.30 2.69
N ALA A 115 16.19 -16.52 3.08
CA ALA A 115 16.51 -17.60 2.13
C ALA A 115 15.30 -17.95 1.25
N LEU A 116 14.09 -18.04 1.81
CA LEU A 116 12.87 -18.27 1.07
C LEU A 116 12.58 -17.14 0.07
N ALA A 117 12.75 -15.88 0.49
CA ALA A 117 12.53 -14.72 -0.38
C ALA A 117 13.54 -14.66 -1.54
N GLU A 118 14.80 -15.04 -1.31
CA GLU A 118 15.85 -15.14 -2.33
C GLU A 118 15.58 -16.30 -3.28
N GLN A 119 15.27 -17.49 -2.77
CA GLN A 119 14.96 -18.69 -3.55
C GLN A 119 13.77 -18.47 -4.50
N ASN A 120 12.77 -17.74 -4.07
CA ASN A 120 11.56 -17.44 -4.85
C ASN A 120 11.65 -16.09 -5.58
N HIS A 121 12.82 -15.48 -5.65
CA HIS A 121 13.12 -14.26 -6.41
C HIS A 121 12.21 -13.05 -6.07
N CYS A 122 11.69 -12.96 -4.85
CA CYS A 122 10.80 -11.89 -4.42
C CYS A 122 11.44 -10.50 -4.60
N ASN A 123 12.75 -10.41 -4.36
CA ASN A 123 13.55 -9.19 -4.48
C ASN A 123 13.69 -8.67 -5.92
N VAL A 124 13.46 -9.49 -6.95
CA VAL A 124 13.54 -9.06 -8.35
C VAL A 124 12.44 -8.04 -8.68
N CYS A 125 11.22 -8.29 -8.23
CA CYS A 125 10.09 -7.38 -8.46
C CYS A 125 9.96 -6.36 -7.32
N HIS A 126 10.07 -6.81 -6.05
CA HIS A 126 9.86 -5.96 -4.88
C HIS A 126 11.10 -5.14 -4.48
N ARG A 127 12.20 -5.18 -5.25
CA ARG A 127 13.53 -4.62 -4.98
C ARG A 127 14.28 -5.34 -3.86
N SER A 128 15.59 -5.13 -3.80
CA SER A 128 16.45 -5.77 -2.78
C SER A 128 16.13 -5.34 -1.34
N ASP A 129 15.56 -4.15 -1.17
CA ASP A 129 15.11 -3.57 0.10
C ASP A 129 13.61 -3.80 0.37
N PHE A 130 12.91 -4.50 -0.52
CA PHE A 130 11.47 -4.73 -0.48
C PHE A 130 10.62 -3.45 -0.39
N ALA A 131 11.16 -2.31 -0.83
CA ALA A 131 10.45 -1.03 -0.84
C ALA A 131 9.39 -0.91 -1.96
N GLY A 132 9.37 -1.85 -2.89
CA GLY A 132 8.48 -1.81 -4.04
C GLY A 132 8.90 -0.79 -5.11
N GLN A 133 8.23 -0.82 -6.24
CA GLN A 133 8.45 0.12 -7.36
C GLN A 133 7.25 0.09 -8.30
N GLU A 134 6.92 1.20 -8.93
CA GLU A 134 5.82 1.26 -9.92
C GLU A 134 4.51 0.64 -9.41
N ASN A 135 4.05 -0.45 -10.04
CA ASN A 135 2.86 -1.21 -9.65
C ASN A 135 3.15 -2.37 -8.67
N VAL A 136 4.40 -2.53 -8.24
CA VAL A 136 4.83 -3.56 -7.28
C VAL A 136 4.88 -2.96 -5.87
N PRO A 137 4.16 -3.53 -4.87
CA PRO A 137 4.04 -2.92 -3.55
C PRO A 137 5.32 -2.99 -2.72
N ARG A 138 5.43 -2.02 -1.79
CA ARG A 138 6.32 -2.09 -0.64
C ARG A 138 5.86 -3.20 0.31
N LEU A 139 6.77 -4.08 0.69
CA LEU A 139 6.55 -5.19 1.63
C LEU A 139 7.27 -4.98 2.97
N THR A 140 8.45 -4.34 2.93
CA THR A 140 9.24 -4.11 4.16
C THR A 140 8.46 -3.27 5.15
N HIS A 141 8.45 -3.74 6.41
CA HIS A 141 7.74 -3.17 7.54
C HIS A 141 6.21 -3.08 7.36
N GLN A 142 5.64 -3.83 6.40
CA GLN A 142 4.21 -4.05 6.38
C GLN A 142 3.81 -4.93 7.57
N ARG A 143 2.58 -4.82 8.05
CA ARG A 143 2.04 -5.65 9.13
C ARG A 143 2.17 -7.14 8.79
N GLU A 144 2.67 -7.91 9.74
CA GLU A 144 2.88 -9.36 9.57
C GLU A 144 1.57 -10.11 9.31
N ASP A 145 0.51 -9.78 10.07
CA ASP A 145 -0.82 -10.37 9.91
C ASP A 145 -1.40 -10.10 8.52
N TYR A 146 -1.31 -8.85 8.04
CA TYR A 146 -1.76 -8.49 6.71
C TYR A 146 -0.93 -9.17 5.59
N LEU A 147 0.39 -9.29 5.75
CA LEU A 147 1.24 -10.02 4.82
C LEU A 147 0.84 -11.48 4.75
N LEU A 148 0.70 -12.16 5.89
CA LEU A 148 0.30 -13.56 5.95
C LEU A 148 -1.04 -13.79 5.26
N LYS A 149 -2.05 -12.99 5.60
CA LYS A 149 -3.37 -13.02 4.97
C LYS A 149 -3.27 -12.86 3.46
N THR A 150 -2.55 -11.83 3.00
CA THR A 150 -2.45 -11.51 1.57
C THR A 150 -1.71 -12.59 0.78
N LEU A 151 -0.62 -13.15 1.32
CA LEU A 151 0.10 -14.26 0.71
C LEU A 151 -0.81 -15.49 0.57
N GLY A 152 -1.57 -15.82 1.62
CA GLY A 152 -2.55 -16.91 1.59
C GLY A 152 -3.68 -16.67 0.58
N GLU A 153 -4.21 -15.44 0.53
CA GLU A 153 -5.25 -15.07 -0.44
C GLU A 153 -4.78 -15.22 -1.91
N TYR A 154 -3.54 -14.84 -2.22
CA TYR A 154 -2.97 -15.05 -3.56
C TYR A 154 -2.75 -16.54 -3.86
N LYS A 155 -2.22 -17.30 -2.89
CA LYS A 155 -1.97 -18.75 -3.05
C LYS A 155 -3.26 -19.53 -3.29
N THR A 156 -4.34 -19.17 -2.61
CA THR A 156 -5.65 -19.83 -2.75
C THR A 156 -6.50 -19.29 -3.91
N GLY A 157 -6.06 -18.21 -4.58
CA GLY A 157 -6.84 -17.53 -5.61
C GLY A 157 -8.00 -16.70 -5.07
N ALA A 158 -8.12 -16.52 -3.75
CA ALA A 158 -9.15 -15.65 -3.15
C ALA A 158 -8.91 -14.16 -3.47
N ARG A 159 -7.66 -13.78 -3.69
CA ARG A 159 -7.27 -12.45 -4.17
C ARG A 159 -6.75 -12.52 -5.60
N HIS A 160 -7.42 -11.81 -6.49
CA HIS A 160 -6.90 -11.57 -7.83
C HIS A 160 -6.03 -10.32 -7.82
N GLY A 161 -4.81 -10.41 -8.34
CA GLY A 161 -3.94 -9.27 -8.58
C GLY A 161 -4.35 -8.50 -9.84
N TYR A 162 -3.61 -7.43 -10.12
CA TYR A 162 -3.70 -6.74 -11.41
C TYR A 162 -3.30 -7.67 -12.57
N ASP A 163 -2.35 -8.56 -12.29
CA ASP A 163 -1.95 -9.69 -13.14
C ASP A 163 -1.82 -10.98 -12.31
N ALA A 164 -1.54 -12.10 -12.95
CA ALA A 164 -1.46 -13.41 -12.31
C ALA A 164 -0.13 -13.68 -11.60
N THR A 165 0.89 -12.84 -11.81
CA THR A 165 2.29 -13.12 -11.42
C THR A 165 2.43 -13.50 -9.94
N MET A 166 1.80 -12.74 -9.02
CA MET A 166 1.91 -13.05 -7.58
C MET A 166 1.27 -14.39 -7.21
N ALA A 167 0.15 -14.74 -7.84
CA ALA A 167 -0.49 -16.03 -7.62
C ALA A 167 0.41 -17.18 -8.12
N GLU A 168 1.02 -17.02 -9.29
CA GLU A 168 1.92 -18.02 -9.89
C GLU A 168 3.19 -18.22 -9.04
N VAL A 169 3.82 -17.15 -8.58
CA VAL A 169 5.03 -17.20 -7.73
C VAL A 169 4.74 -17.92 -6.40
N LEU A 170 3.55 -17.78 -5.84
CA LEU A 170 3.19 -18.37 -4.56
C LEU A 170 2.75 -19.85 -4.66
N GLN A 171 2.41 -20.36 -5.85
CA GLN A 171 1.93 -21.76 -6.00
C GLN A 171 2.93 -22.80 -5.46
N PRO A 172 4.24 -22.75 -5.75
CA PRO A 172 5.20 -23.75 -5.29
C PRO A 172 5.58 -23.60 -3.80
N ILE A 173 5.27 -22.50 -3.14
CA ILE A 173 5.68 -22.21 -1.75
C ILE A 173 4.77 -22.99 -0.79
N ASP A 174 5.37 -23.70 0.19
CA ASP A 174 4.59 -24.38 1.22
C ASP A 174 3.80 -23.40 2.10
N GLU A 175 2.60 -23.80 2.54
CA GLU A 175 1.75 -22.96 3.38
C GLU A 175 2.42 -22.55 4.70
N ASN A 176 3.23 -23.45 5.28
CA ASN A 176 4.00 -23.16 6.50
C ASN A 176 5.04 -22.06 6.27
N ASP A 177 5.59 -21.95 5.05
CA ASP A 177 6.60 -20.96 4.69
C ASP A 177 6.01 -19.56 4.48
N LEU A 178 4.68 -19.43 4.23
CA LEU A 178 4.03 -18.13 4.12
C LEU A 178 4.15 -17.33 5.43
N GLY A 179 4.02 -18.00 6.57
CA GLY A 179 4.21 -17.37 7.89
C GLY A 179 5.66 -16.92 8.14
N ILE A 180 6.64 -17.68 7.64
CA ILE A 180 8.05 -17.30 7.72
C ILE A 180 8.37 -16.12 6.82
N LEU A 181 7.83 -16.11 5.59
CA LEU A 181 7.95 -14.97 4.67
C LEU A 181 7.31 -13.70 5.24
N ALA A 182 6.09 -13.78 5.75
CA ALA A 182 5.39 -12.64 6.37
C ALA A 182 6.20 -12.07 7.55
N TYR A 183 6.72 -12.94 8.41
CA TYR A 183 7.56 -12.56 9.55
C TYR A 183 8.82 -11.83 9.12
N PHE A 184 9.52 -12.37 8.12
CA PHE A 184 10.73 -11.75 7.58
C PHE A 184 10.45 -10.40 6.94
N LEU A 185 9.47 -10.32 6.02
CA LEU A 185 9.13 -9.10 5.29
C LEU A 185 8.69 -7.98 6.22
N ALA A 186 7.96 -8.30 7.27
CA ALA A 186 7.57 -7.31 8.29
C ALA A 186 8.78 -6.68 9.02
N ARG A 187 9.94 -7.35 9.01
CA ARG A 187 11.18 -6.96 9.74
C ARG A 187 12.39 -6.76 8.83
N ALA A 188 12.24 -6.90 7.51
CA ALA A 188 13.34 -6.77 6.55
C ALA A 188 14.00 -5.38 6.64
N ARG A 189 15.34 -5.36 6.52
CA ARG A 189 16.18 -4.15 6.58
C ARG A 189 17.07 -4.09 5.35
#